data_9a01e4aa320c50523c9db52ec62775fd
#
_entry.id   9a01e4aa320c50523c9db52ec62775fd
#
_cell.length_a   1.000
_cell.length_b   1.000
_cell.length_c   1.000
_cell.angle_alpha   90.00
_cell.angle_beta   90.00
_cell.angle_gamma   90.00
#
_symmetry.space_group_name_H-M   'P 1'
#
loop_
_entity.id
_entity.type
_entity.pdbx_description
1 polymer ?
#
loop_
_entity_poly.entity_id
_entity_poly.type
_entity_poly.pdbx_seq_one_letter_code
_entity_poly.pdbx_strand_id
1 'polypeptide(L)'
;MTRLRVFQATLLASGACLLPSIGRAQGGSPSPQPPQLSVTASAEVEVKPDQATLTLTIESRGSTAAKAGAETARKARAVIDTVRALGVSGELIKTLRLDISPEYSYPGEGKPPRLTGYVARNSIQVEVRTIDQTGALIDAALAKEASGLGGLLFSSSKASEARLQALARAVAKAREEAATMAVAAGGALGGLLEMNASPAPEAFEQASADYRVARMVASPPPETPVSRGLLKFSAFVSGKWVFIPR
;
A
#
# COMPACT_ATOMS: atom_id res chain seq x y z
N MET A 1 -73.52 -26.86 9.44
CA MET A 1 -74.54 -26.22 10.32
C MET A 1 -74.15 -24.75 10.47
N THR A 2 -74.88 -23.90 9.71
CA THR A 2 -75.77 -22.81 10.25
C THR A 2 -74.96 -21.56 10.66
N ARG A 3 -75.10 -20.40 10.12
CA ARG A 3 -76.03 -19.43 9.52
C ARG A 3 -75.22 -18.17 9.31
N LEU A 4 -75.09 -17.59 8.20
CA LEU A 4 -75.81 -16.50 7.56
C LEU A 4 -76.39 -15.43 8.53
N ARG A 5 -75.83 -14.19 8.45
CA ARG A 5 -76.62 -12.94 8.63
C ARG A 5 -75.97 -11.77 7.86
N VAL A 6 -76.68 -11.36 6.89
CA VAL A 6 -76.62 -10.13 6.14
C VAL A 6 -77.07 -8.98 7.06
N PHE A 7 -76.39 -7.84 7.02
CA PHE A 7 -77.02 -6.53 7.36
C PHE A 7 -76.51 -5.48 6.36
N GLN A 8 -77.42 -5.04 5.55
CA GLN A 8 -77.38 -3.79 4.75
C GLN A 8 -77.71 -2.64 5.65
N ALA A 9 -77.00 -1.52 5.50
CA ALA A 9 -77.58 -0.17 5.70
C ALA A 9 -76.64 0.89 5.14
N THR A 10 -76.93 1.42 4.00
CA THR A 10 -77.28 2.84 3.67
C THR A 10 -76.18 3.90 3.80
N LEU A 11 -75.70 4.36 2.63
CA LEU A 11 -75.47 5.72 2.11
C LEU A 11 -75.43 6.89 3.10
N LEU A 12 -74.26 7.58 3.08
CA LEU A 12 -74.23 9.03 3.07
C LEU A 12 -73.03 9.55 2.31
N ALA A 13 -73.27 10.17 1.19
CA ALA A 13 -72.31 10.87 0.36
C ALA A 13 -71.92 12.19 1.04
N SER A 14 -70.60 12.33 1.30
CA SER A 14 -70.02 13.66 1.56
C SER A 14 -68.80 13.80 0.63
N GLY A 15 -69.05 14.54 -0.46
CA GLY A 15 -68.05 14.92 -1.42
C GLY A 15 -67.05 15.91 -0.80
N ALA A 16 -65.85 15.41 -0.49
CA ALA A 16 -64.73 16.30 -0.24
C ALA A 16 -63.92 16.42 -1.55
N CYS A 17 -64.04 17.57 -2.18
CA CYS A 17 -63.16 17.96 -3.29
C CYS A 17 -61.75 18.05 -2.81
N LEU A 18 -60.97 17.00 -3.05
CA LEU A 18 -59.49 17.03 -2.95
C LEU A 18 -58.96 17.74 -4.21
N LEU A 19 -58.67 19.04 -4.07
CA LEU A 19 -57.84 19.75 -5.05
C LEU A 19 -56.43 19.16 -5.01
N PRO A 20 -55.89 18.73 -6.16
CA PRO A 20 -54.48 18.37 -6.21
C PRO A 20 -53.67 19.65 -6.01
N SER A 21 -52.98 19.76 -4.89
CA SER A 21 -51.90 20.73 -4.70
C SER A 21 -50.78 20.41 -5.71
N ILE A 22 -50.76 21.16 -6.81
CA ILE A 22 -49.65 21.19 -7.75
C ILE A 22 -48.46 21.76 -6.98
N GLY A 23 -47.67 20.86 -6.38
CA GLY A 23 -46.36 21.20 -5.84
C GLY A 23 -45.53 21.78 -6.96
N ARG A 24 -45.33 23.10 -6.95
CA ARG A 24 -44.32 23.75 -7.78
C ARG A 24 -42.99 23.17 -7.33
N ALA A 25 -42.46 22.17 -8.09
CA ALA A 25 -41.08 21.85 -8.08
C ALA A 25 -40.31 23.12 -8.48
N GLN A 26 -39.72 23.82 -7.49
CA GLN A 26 -38.75 24.88 -7.73
C GLN A 26 -37.52 24.20 -8.33
N GLY A 27 -37.55 23.94 -9.62
CA GLY A 27 -36.39 23.72 -10.43
C GLY A 27 -35.56 25.00 -10.40
N GLY A 28 -34.69 25.13 -9.43
CA GLY A 28 -33.64 26.15 -9.48
C GLY A 28 -32.90 25.99 -10.79
N SER A 29 -33.07 26.93 -11.71
CA SER A 29 -32.29 26.99 -12.93
C SER A 29 -30.81 26.96 -12.51
N PRO A 30 -29.99 26.04 -13.03
CA PRO A 30 -28.57 26.06 -12.72
C PRO A 30 -28.04 27.43 -13.11
N SER A 31 -27.44 28.14 -12.15
CA SER A 31 -26.74 29.39 -12.43
C SER A 31 -25.75 29.13 -13.57
N PRO A 32 -25.68 29.97 -14.60
CA PRO A 32 -24.76 29.78 -15.70
C PRO A 32 -23.33 29.74 -15.14
N GLN A 33 -22.72 28.58 -15.18
CA GLN A 33 -21.32 28.45 -14.79
C GLN A 33 -20.44 29.16 -15.84
N PRO A 34 -19.43 29.90 -15.40
CA PRO A 34 -18.54 30.54 -16.35
C PRO A 34 -17.85 29.45 -17.19
N PRO A 35 -17.49 29.76 -18.44
CA PRO A 35 -16.69 28.83 -19.26
C PRO A 35 -15.44 28.42 -18.51
N GLN A 36 -15.14 27.11 -18.48
CA GLN A 36 -14.03 26.59 -17.70
C GLN A 36 -13.22 25.57 -18.49
N LEU A 37 -11.95 25.47 -18.16
CA LEU A 37 -11.02 24.47 -18.66
C LEU A 37 -10.67 23.49 -17.54
N SER A 38 -10.68 22.22 -17.84
CA SER A 38 -10.25 21.16 -16.92
C SER A 38 -9.01 20.47 -17.50
N VAL A 39 -7.99 20.34 -16.69
CA VAL A 39 -6.73 19.70 -17.07
C VAL A 39 -6.33 18.72 -15.99
N THR A 40 -5.77 17.59 -16.40
CA THR A 40 -5.13 16.62 -15.50
C THR A 40 -3.70 16.43 -15.96
N ALA A 41 -2.75 16.68 -15.05
CA ALA A 41 -1.34 16.52 -15.32
C ALA A 41 -0.68 15.64 -14.27
N SER A 42 0.45 15.05 -14.64
CA SER A 42 1.27 14.27 -13.73
C SER A 42 2.74 14.66 -13.87
N ALA A 43 3.48 14.49 -12.81
CA ALA A 43 4.91 14.62 -12.80
C ALA A 43 5.56 13.55 -11.92
N GLU A 44 6.81 13.27 -12.20
CA GLU A 44 7.61 12.25 -11.53
C GLU A 44 8.96 12.83 -11.08
N VAL A 45 9.45 12.35 -9.94
CA VAL A 45 10.78 12.62 -9.41
C VAL A 45 11.45 11.31 -9.08
N GLU A 46 12.65 11.10 -9.59
CA GLU A 46 13.48 9.94 -9.30
C GLU A 46 14.51 10.27 -8.23
N VAL A 47 14.65 9.37 -7.25
CA VAL A 47 15.60 9.49 -6.14
C VAL A 47 16.34 8.18 -5.96
N LYS A 48 17.64 8.25 -5.68
CA LYS A 48 18.41 7.07 -5.27
C LYS A 48 18.00 6.65 -3.87
N PRO A 49 17.75 5.34 -3.64
CA PRO A 49 17.53 4.84 -2.28
C PRO A 49 18.79 5.00 -1.43
N ASP A 50 18.61 5.36 -0.17
CA ASP A 50 19.67 5.49 0.84
C ASP A 50 19.40 4.65 2.09
N GLN A 51 18.24 3.98 2.13
CA GLN A 51 17.80 3.12 3.22
C GLN A 51 17.23 1.82 2.67
N ALA A 52 17.24 0.77 3.51
CA ALA A 52 16.58 -0.49 3.21
C ALA A 52 15.84 -1.02 4.44
N THR A 53 14.79 -1.78 4.20
CA THR A 53 14.07 -2.53 5.22
C THR A 53 14.16 -4.00 4.90
N LEU A 54 14.77 -4.77 5.79
CA LEU A 54 14.88 -6.22 5.71
C LEU A 54 13.80 -6.87 6.57
N THR A 55 13.17 -7.93 6.07
CA THR A 55 12.33 -8.81 6.89
C THR A 55 13.01 -10.16 6.99
N LEU A 56 13.52 -10.49 8.16
CA LEU A 56 14.17 -11.76 8.46
C LEU A 56 13.16 -12.72 9.09
N THR A 57 13.12 -13.95 8.62
CA THR A 57 12.26 -15.00 9.17
C THR A 57 13.09 -16.01 9.91
N ILE A 58 12.69 -16.34 11.14
CA ILE A 58 13.28 -17.38 11.98
C ILE A 58 12.20 -18.43 12.23
N GLU A 59 12.51 -19.69 11.89
CA GLU A 59 11.60 -20.81 12.10
C GLU A 59 12.28 -21.89 12.93
N SER A 60 11.52 -22.51 13.81
CA SER A 60 11.95 -23.68 14.57
C SER A 60 10.80 -24.65 14.78
N ARG A 61 11.13 -25.92 14.85
CA ARG A 61 10.18 -27.01 15.16
C ARG A 61 10.47 -27.59 16.53
N GLY A 62 9.42 -28.07 17.17
CA GLY A 62 9.52 -28.70 18.48
C GLY A 62 8.42 -29.73 18.72
N SER A 63 8.66 -30.68 19.60
CA SER A 63 7.63 -31.66 20.00
C SER A 63 6.49 -31.06 20.81
N THR A 64 6.67 -29.85 21.34
CA THR A 64 5.63 -29.05 22.03
C THR A 64 5.74 -27.60 21.60
N ALA A 65 4.65 -26.83 21.73
CA ALA A 65 4.62 -25.42 21.45
C ALA A 65 5.69 -24.65 22.26
N ALA A 66 5.87 -25.01 23.52
CA ALA A 66 6.88 -24.40 24.40
C ALA A 66 8.31 -24.61 23.89
N LYS A 67 8.66 -25.83 23.42
CA LYS A 67 9.99 -26.13 22.87
C LYS A 67 10.22 -25.39 21.56
N ALA A 68 9.24 -25.39 20.64
CA ALA A 68 9.35 -24.65 19.39
C ALA A 68 9.54 -23.15 19.65
N GLY A 69 8.74 -22.57 20.55
CA GLY A 69 8.83 -21.15 20.91
C GLY A 69 10.15 -20.77 21.57
N ALA A 70 10.65 -21.60 22.52
CA ALA A 70 11.92 -21.35 23.19
C ALA A 70 13.11 -21.37 22.21
N GLU A 71 13.11 -22.35 21.29
CA GLU A 71 14.18 -22.45 20.29
C GLU A 71 14.13 -21.27 19.29
N THR A 72 12.95 -20.88 18.82
CA THR A 72 12.77 -19.69 17.96
C THR A 72 13.22 -18.42 18.68
N ALA A 73 12.92 -18.27 19.97
CA ALA A 73 13.36 -17.13 20.76
C ALA A 73 14.90 -17.08 20.92
N ARG A 74 15.55 -18.24 21.13
CA ARG A 74 17.01 -18.35 21.19
C ARG A 74 17.65 -17.90 19.87
N LYS A 75 17.17 -18.43 18.75
CA LYS A 75 17.65 -18.09 17.40
C LYS A 75 17.43 -16.62 17.07
N ALA A 76 16.25 -16.09 17.40
CA ALA A 76 15.93 -14.69 17.16
C ALA A 76 16.88 -13.75 17.92
N ARG A 77 17.24 -14.08 19.17
CA ARG A 77 18.25 -13.31 19.92
C ARG A 77 19.61 -13.33 19.22
N ALA A 78 20.08 -14.50 18.78
CA ALA A 78 21.36 -14.61 18.08
C ALA A 78 21.40 -13.77 16.79
N VAL A 79 20.29 -13.75 16.02
CA VAL A 79 20.16 -12.91 14.82
C VAL A 79 20.16 -11.42 15.20
N ILE A 80 19.39 -11.01 16.20
CA ILE A 80 19.33 -9.61 16.68
C ILE A 80 20.72 -9.15 17.15
N ASP A 81 21.41 -9.96 17.95
CA ASP A 81 22.73 -9.61 18.48
C ASP A 81 23.75 -9.47 17.35
N THR A 82 23.67 -10.32 16.31
CA THR A 82 24.52 -10.22 15.12
C THR A 82 24.26 -8.93 14.35
N VAL A 83 22.99 -8.60 14.11
CA VAL A 83 22.59 -7.37 13.41
C VAL A 83 23.03 -6.13 14.18
N ARG A 84 22.93 -6.15 15.52
CA ARG A 84 23.45 -5.07 16.38
C ARG A 84 24.96 -4.93 16.33
N ALA A 85 25.69 -6.06 16.32
CA ALA A 85 27.15 -6.07 16.20
C ALA A 85 27.63 -5.44 14.89
N LEU A 86 26.81 -5.48 13.84
CA LEU A 86 27.04 -4.80 12.55
C LEU A 86 26.63 -3.31 12.54
N GLY A 87 26.28 -2.75 13.70
CA GLY A 87 26.04 -1.31 13.86
C GLY A 87 24.57 -0.88 13.73
N VAL A 88 23.62 -1.82 13.62
CA VAL A 88 22.19 -1.45 13.60
C VAL A 88 21.70 -1.19 15.03
N SER A 89 21.17 0.01 15.25
CA SER A 89 20.55 0.38 16.56
C SER A 89 19.35 -0.53 16.87
N GLY A 90 19.20 -0.87 18.16
CA GLY A 90 18.07 -1.67 18.62
C GLY A 90 16.70 -1.07 18.33
N GLU A 91 16.59 0.25 18.21
CA GLU A 91 15.35 0.96 17.84
C GLU A 91 14.90 0.69 16.40
N LEU A 92 15.85 0.31 15.54
CA LEU A 92 15.62 -0.03 14.13
C LEU A 92 15.27 -1.50 13.91
N ILE A 93 15.18 -2.29 15.00
CA ILE A 93 14.86 -3.71 14.98
C ILE A 93 13.50 -3.91 15.64
N LYS A 94 12.53 -4.45 14.90
CA LYS A 94 11.15 -4.67 15.38
C LYS A 94 10.71 -6.08 15.09
N THR A 95 10.02 -6.72 16.04
CA THR A 95 9.30 -7.95 15.77
C THR A 95 7.97 -7.61 15.11
N LEU A 96 7.76 -8.11 13.88
CA LEU A 96 6.52 -7.93 13.15
C LEU A 96 5.46 -8.95 13.57
N ARG A 97 5.89 -10.19 13.72
CA ARG A 97 4.99 -11.32 14.01
C ARG A 97 5.73 -12.43 14.74
N LEU A 98 5.04 -13.02 15.69
CA LEU A 98 5.40 -14.31 16.30
C LEU A 98 4.19 -15.22 16.23
N ASP A 99 4.34 -16.39 15.62
CA ASP A 99 3.31 -17.38 15.45
C ASP A 99 3.80 -18.75 15.91
N ILE A 100 2.96 -19.49 16.60
CA ILE A 100 3.23 -20.88 17.00
C ILE A 100 2.01 -21.71 16.64
N SER A 101 2.19 -22.65 15.74
CA SER A 101 1.10 -23.47 15.19
C SER A 101 1.42 -24.97 15.25
N PRO A 102 0.41 -25.84 15.44
CA PRO A 102 0.59 -27.28 15.36
C PRO A 102 0.89 -27.71 13.91
N GLU A 103 1.78 -28.67 13.75
CA GLU A 103 2.12 -29.30 12.47
C GLU A 103 1.46 -30.70 12.41
N TYR A 104 0.71 -30.95 11.33
CA TYR A 104 0.01 -32.21 11.13
C TYR A 104 0.53 -32.95 9.91
N SER A 105 0.62 -34.27 10.01
CA SER A 105 0.84 -35.16 8.86
C SER A 105 -0.50 -35.72 8.40
N TYR A 106 -0.68 -35.81 7.07
CA TYR A 106 -1.87 -36.34 6.41
C TYR A 106 -1.49 -37.66 5.71
N PRO A 107 -1.65 -38.81 6.37
CA PRO A 107 -1.12 -40.11 5.89
C PRO A 107 -1.92 -40.75 4.74
N GLY A 108 -2.80 -40.03 4.05
CA GLY A 108 -3.56 -40.47 2.89
C GLY A 108 -5.08 -40.61 3.13
N GLU A 109 -5.83 -40.99 2.11
CA GLU A 109 -7.30 -41.07 2.13
C GLU A 109 -7.80 -41.96 3.28
N GLY A 110 -8.81 -41.44 4.01
CA GLY A 110 -9.49 -42.18 5.09
C GLY A 110 -8.75 -42.22 6.41
N LYS A 111 -7.53 -41.66 6.52
CA LYS A 111 -6.82 -41.62 7.82
C LYS A 111 -6.90 -40.22 8.44
N PRO A 112 -7.16 -40.14 9.78
CA PRO A 112 -7.21 -38.83 10.44
C PRO A 112 -5.83 -38.18 10.46
N PRO A 113 -5.78 -36.82 10.43
CA PRO A 113 -4.54 -36.08 10.63
C PRO A 113 -3.86 -36.44 11.95
N ARG A 114 -2.53 -36.58 11.91
CA ARG A 114 -1.74 -36.89 13.11
C ARG A 114 -0.86 -35.67 13.44
N LEU A 115 -0.95 -35.20 14.68
CA LEU A 115 -0.06 -34.16 15.19
C LEU A 115 1.40 -34.67 15.17
N THR A 116 2.28 -34.00 14.44
CA THR A 116 3.70 -34.34 14.34
C THR A 116 4.58 -33.45 15.21
N GLY A 117 4.11 -32.26 15.56
CA GLY A 117 4.82 -31.30 16.37
C GLY A 117 4.22 -29.91 16.29
N TYR A 118 5.07 -28.93 16.55
CA TYR A 118 4.73 -27.51 16.50
C TYR A 118 5.82 -26.75 15.74
N VAL A 119 5.40 -25.76 14.96
CA VAL A 119 6.28 -24.83 14.26
C VAL A 119 6.09 -23.45 14.88
N ALA A 120 7.19 -22.83 15.27
CA ALA A 120 7.23 -21.44 15.71
C ALA A 120 7.93 -20.59 14.64
N ARG A 121 7.32 -19.48 14.24
CA ARG A 121 7.86 -18.50 13.27
C ARG A 121 7.93 -17.13 13.90
N ASN A 122 9.08 -16.48 13.78
CA ASN A 122 9.28 -15.10 14.18
C ASN A 122 9.76 -14.30 12.97
N SER A 123 9.07 -13.20 12.66
CA SER A 123 9.45 -12.27 11.61
C SER A 123 9.95 -10.98 12.23
N ILE A 124 11.20 -10.63 11.93
CA ILE A 124 11.90 -9.47 12.46
C ILE A 124 12.16 -8.50 11.31
N GLN A 125 11.75 -7.26 11.49
CA GLN A 125 12.07 -6.16 10.59
C GLN A 125 13.33 -5.46 11.09
N VAL A 126 14.24 -5.18 10.17
CA VAL A 126 15.47 -4.44 10.39
C VAL A 126 15.52 -3.28 9.42
N GLU A 127 15.56 -2.06 9.93
CA GLU A 127 15.75 -0.85 9.14
C GLU A 127 17.25 -0.57 9.02
N VAL A 128 17.74 -0.49 7.78
CA VAL A 128 19.15 -0.29 7.45
C VAL A 128 19.33 1.11 6.88
N ARG A 129 20.02 1.97 7.62
CA ARG A 129 20.27 3.36 7.20
C ARG A 129 21.54 3.51 6.35
N THR A 130 22.44 2.55 6.42
CA THR A 130 23.64 2.48 5.57
C THR A 130 23.43 1.39 4.53
N ILE A 131 22.87 1.79 3.40
CA ILE A 131 22.39 0.86 2.37
C ILE A 131 23.47 -0.09 1.84
N ASP A 132 24.74 0.32 1.86
CA ASP A 132 25.87 -0.51 1.40
C ASP A 132 26.11 -1.74 2.29
N GLN A 133 25.66 -1.71 3.54
CA GLN A 133 25.77 -2.83 4.47
C GLN A 133 24.66 -3.87 4.32
N THR A 134 23.68 -3.65 3.43
CA THR A 134 22.49 -4.51 3.31
C THR A 134 22.87 -5.96 2.97
N GLY A 135 23.80 -6.17 2.01
CA GLY A 135 24.27 -7.51 1.64
C GLY A 135 24.93 -8.24 2.80
N ALA A 136 25.89 -7.59 3.44
CA ALA A 136 26.60 -8.15 4.59
C ALA A 136 25.66 -8.47 5.78
N LEU A 137 24.63 -7.64 6.01
CA LEU A 137 23.62 -7.90 7.03
C LEU A 137 22.77 -9.13 6.71
N ILE A 138 22.37 -9.32 5.45
CA ILE A 138 21.65 -10.50 4.99
C ILE A 138 22.49 -11.75 5.21
N ASP A 139 23.71 -11.73 4.73
CA ASP A 139 24.62 -12.88 4.82
C ASP A 139 24.93 -13.26 6.28
N ALA A 140 25.19 -12.26 7.12
CA ALA A 140 25.43 -12.47 8.55
C ALA A 140 24.21 -13.03 9.28
N ALA A 141 22.99 -12.52 8.97
CA ALA A 141 21.76 -13.02 9.57
C ALA A 141 21.46 -14.47 9.16
N LEU A 142 21.66 -14.82 7.89
CA LEU A 142 21.48 -16.18 7.38
C LEU A 142 22.50 -17.15 7.96
N ALA A 143 23.75 -16.71 8.13
CA ALA A 143 24.81 -17.49 8.79
C ALA A 143 24.54 -17.72 10.30
N LYS A 144 23.68 -16.90 10.90
CA LYS A 144 23.34 -16.91 12.35
C LYS A 144 21.91 -17.32 12.64
N GLU A 145 21.42 -18.38 12.00
CA GLU A 145 20.15 -19.01 12.34
C GLU A 145 18.87 -18.30 11.78
N ALA A 146 18.98 -17.24 10.97
CA ALA A 146 17.83 -16.82 10.19
C ALA A 146 17.45 -17.94 9.21
N SER A 147 16.19 -18.31 9.16
CA SER A 147 15.69 -19.37 8.27
C SER A 147 15.48 -18.87 6.84
N GLY A 148 15.41 -17.56 6.66
CA GLY A 148 15.26 -16.94 5.35
C GLY A 148 15.05 -15.44 5.39
N LEU A 149 15.12 -14.83 4.20
CA LEU A 149 14.76 -13.44 3.94
C LEU A 149 13.31 -13.41 3.47
N GLY A 150 12.43 -12.79 4.27
CA GLY A 150 11.01 -12.63 3.95
C GLY A 150 10.73 -11.43 3.02
N GLY A 151 11.68 -10.48 2.92
CA GLY A 151 11.57 -9.33 2.04
C GLY A 151 12.71 -8.35 2.20
N LEU A 152 12.96 -7.61 1.11
CA LEU A 152 13.89 -6.48 1.05
C LEU A 152 13.17 -5.35 0.33
N LEU A 153 13.05 -4.21 1.00
CA LEU A 153 12.44 -3.01 0.47
C LEU A 153 13.42 -1.86 0.57
N PHE A 154 13.65 -1.17 -0.55
CA PHE A 154 14.43 0.06 -0.56
C PHE A 154 13.57 1.29 -0.33
N SER A 155 14.11 2.25 0.39
CA SER A 155 13.46 3.53 0.67
C SER A 155 14.45 4.68 0.61
N SER A 156 13.94 5.90 0.69
CA SER A 156 14.79 7.08 0.76
C SER A 156 14.37 7.98 1.90
N SER A 157 15.37 8.49 2.63
CA SER A 157 15.16 9.56 3.63
C SER A 157 14.57 10.83 3.01
N LYS A 158 14.74 11.01 1.68
CA LYS A 158 14.23 12.14 0.89
C LYS A 158 12.86 11.87 0.25
N ALA A 159 12.18 10.77 0.62
CA ALA A 159 10.89 10.39 0.02
C ALA A 159 9.82 11.50 0.14
N SER A 160 9.71 12.13 1.31
CA SER A 160 8.76 13.23 1.53
C SER A 160 9.09 14.47 0.68
N GLU A 161 10.36 14.82 0.57
CA GLU A 161 10.82 15.93 -0.29
C GLU A 161 10.53 15.61 -1.76
N ALA A 162 10.85 14.42 -2.22
CA ALA A 162 10.58 13.98 -3.59
C ALA A 162 9.09 14.03 -3.95
N ARG A 163 8.21 13.61 -3.03
CA ARG A 163 6.75 13.73 -3.22
C ARG A 163 6.29 15.17 -3.37
N LEU A 164 6.79 16.08 -2.52
CA LEU A 164 6.47 17.50 -2.62
C LEU A 164 7.00 18.12 -3.92
N GLN A 165 8.18 17.72 -4.37
CA GLN A 165 8.74 18.16 -5.66
C GLN A 165 7.90 17.63 -6.83
N ALA A 166 7.48 16.36 -6.81
CA ALA A 166 6.61 15.79 -7.83
C ALA A 166 5.27 16.53 -7.89
N LEU A 167 4.67 16.83 -6.73
CA LEU A 167 3.44 17.60 -6.63
C LEU A 167 3.59 19.01 -7.21
N ALA A 168 4.64 19.73 -6.83
CA ALA A 168 4.89 21.08 -7.34
C ALA A 168 5.09 21.09 -8.88
N ARG A 169 5.82 20.10 -9.42
CA ARG A 169 5.98 19.93 -10.87
C ARG A 169 4.66 19.61 -11.57
N ALA A 170 3.83 18.75 -10.99
CA ALA A 170 2.51 18.39 -11.55
C ALA A 170 1.58 19.61 -11.60
N VAL A 171 1.56 20.45 -10.55
CA VAL A 171 0.79 21.71 -10.51
C VAL A 171 1.27 22.68 -11.57
N ALA A 172 2.57 22.88 -11.70
CA ALA A 172 3.16 23.77 -12.71
C ALA A 172 2.78 23.30 -14.12
N LYS A 173 2.91 22.00 -14.39
CA LYS A 173 2.54 21.40 -15.67
C LYS A 173 1.05 21.54 -15.99
N ALA A 174 0.16 21.29 -15.01
CA ALA A 174 -1.28 21.45 -15.19
C ALA A 174 -1.64 22.89 -15.56
N ARG A 175 -1.00 23.90 -14.94
CA ARG A 175 -1.21 25.32 -15.27
C ARG A 175 -0.70 25.67 -16.66
N GLU A 176 0.46 25.16 -17.06
CA GLU A 176 1.05 25.36 -18.39
C GLU A 176 0.15 24.77 -19.48
N GLU A 177 -0.33 23.53 -19.30
CA GLU A 177 -1.25 22.88 -20.22
C GLU A 177 -2.60 23.64 -20.31
N ALA A 178 -3.14 24.11 -19.18
CA ALA A 178 -4.35 24.91 -19.14
C ALA A 178 -4.17 26.25 -19.90
N ALA A 179 -3.02 26.90 -19.73
CA ALA A 179 -2.71 28.15 -20.46
C ALA A 179 -2.62 27.90 -21.97
N THR A 180 -1.95 26.84 -22.38
CA THR A 180 -1.84 26.43 -23.78
C THR A 180 -3.22 26.15 -24.39
N MET A 181 -4.08 25.41 -23.67
CA MET A 181 -5.44 25.13 -24.11
C MET A 181 -6.27 26.40 -24.25
N ALA A 182 -6.16 27.35 -23.30
CA ALA A 182 -6.88 28.61 -23.35
C ALA A 182 -6.52 29.41 -24.61
N VAL A 183 -5.23 29.53 -24.92
CA VAL A 183 -4.73 30.22 -26.12
C VAL A 183 -5.22 29.54 -27.40
N ALA A 184 -5.11 28.21 -27.48
CA ALA A 184 -5.55 27.42 -28.63
C ALA A 184 -7.07 27.53 -28.87
N ALA A 185 -7.86 27.71 -27.79
CA ALA A 185 -9.30 27.93 -27.87
C ALA A 185 -9.69 29.39 -28.18
N GLY A 186 -8.73 30.25 -28.48
CA GLY A 186 -9.00 31.66 -28.85
C GLY A 186 -9.27 32.58 -27.66
N GLY A 187 -8.82 32.23 -26.46
CA GLY A 187 -9.03 32.99 -25.24
C GLY A 187 -7.80 33.09 -24.36
N ALA A 188 -8.01 33.30 -23.07
CA ALA A 188 -6.98 33.38 -22.05
C ALA A 188 -7.36 32.52 -20.82
N LEU A 189 -6.34 32.07 -20.07
CA LEU A 189 -6.52 31.37 -18.80
C LEU A 189 -6.87 32.39 -17.70
N GLY A 190 -8.01 32.18 -17.03
CA GLY A 190 -8.44 32.95 -15.87
C GLY A 190 -8.00 32.35 -14.54
N GLY A 191 -8.71 32.71 -13.48
CA GLY A 191 -8.43 32.26 -12.13
C GLY A 191 -8.63 30.75 -11.95
N LEU A 192 -7.92 30.17 -11.00
CA LEU A 192 -8.11 28.78 -10.56
C LEU A 192 -9.45 28.68 -9.80
N LEU A 193 -10.29 27.74 -10.18
CA LEU A 193 -11.58 27.44 -9.54
C LEU A 193 -11.47 26.28 -8.55
N GLU A 194 -10.78 25.23 -8.94
CA GLU A 194 -10.66 24.00 -8.17
C GLU A 194 -9.31 23.33 -8.48
N MET A 195 -8.68 22.75 -7.48
CA MET A 195 -7.52 21.92 -7.67
C MET A 195 -7.55 20.74 -6.71
N ASN A 196 -7.42 19.54 -7.25
CA ASN A 196 -7.35 18.32 -6.49
C ASN A 196 -6.04 17.61 -6.80
N ALA A 197 -5.35 17.20 -5.74
CA ALA A 197 -4.16 16.35 -5.86
C ALA A 197 -4.51 14.95 -5.35
N SER A 198 -4.20 13.95 -6.14
CA SER A 198 -4.25 12.56 -5.71
C SER A 198 -2.81 12.07 -5.52
N PRO A 199 -2.46 11.59 -4.32
CA PRO A 199 -1.18 10.91 -4.16
C PRO A 199 -1.21 9.68 -5.07
N ALA A 200 -0.22 9.55 -5.93
CA ALA A 200 -0.01 8.30 -6.62
C ALA A 200 0.26 7.22 -5.58
N PRO A 201 -0.30 6.02 -5.73
CA PRO A 201 0.18 4.88 -4.96
C PRO A 201 1.69 4.82 -5.15
N GLU A 202 2.43 4.60 -4.06
CA GLU A 202 3.87 4.41 -4.14
C GLU A 202 4.10 3.24 -5.10
N ALA A 203 4.43 3.54 -6.34
CA ALA A 203 4.92 2.54 -7.25
C ALA A 203 6.33 2.20 -6.78
N PHE A 204 6.40 1.27 -5.83
CA PHE A 204 7.60 0.53 -5.64
C PHE A 204 7.80 -0.23 -6.95
N GLU A 205 8.63 0.27 -7.84
CA GLU A 205 9.27 -0.61 -8.80
C GLU A 205 10.07 -1.60 -7.94
N GLN A 206 9.39 -2.68 -7.54
CA GLN A 206 10.08 -3.86 -7.09
C GLN A 206 11.04 -4.17 -8.24
N ALA A 207 12.31 -3.82 -8.06
CA ALA A 207 13.34 -4.47 -8.81
C ALA A 207 13.13 -5.96 -8.49
N SER A 208 12.42 -6.63 -9.38
CA SER A 208 12.34 -8.08 -9.37
C SER A 208 13.79 -8.52 -9.53
N ALA A 209 14.42 -8.78 -8.38
CA ALA A 209 15.69 -9.46 -8.35
C ALA A 209 15.42 -10.84 -8.94
N ASP A 210 15.64 -10.95 -10.24
CA ASP A 210 15.78 -12.23 -10.90
C ASP A 210 16.96 -12.94 -10.22
N TYR A 211 16.64 -13.70 -9.18
CA TYR A 211 17.56 -14.60 -8.52
C TYR A 211 17.87 -15.75 -9.49
N ARG A 212 18.65 -15.48 -10.52
CA ARG A 212 19.37 -16.53 -11.24
C ARG A 212 20.53 -16.96 -10.35
N VAL A 213 20.30 -18.00 -9.57
CA VAL A 213 21.36 -18.72 -8.87
C VAL A 213 22.29 -19.31 -9.94
N ALA A 214 23.31 -18.56 -10.31
CA ALA A 214 24.44 -19.09 -11.04
C ALA A 214 25.26 -19.94 -10.05
N ARG A 215 25.06 -21.24 -10.12
CA ARG A 215 25.82 -22.24 -9.39
C ARG A 215 27.21 -22.32 -10.04
N MET A 216 28.21 -21.65 -9.47
CA MET A 216 29.64 -21.87 -9.87
C MET A 216 30.54 -21.88 -8.64
N VAL A 217 31.20 -23.06 -8.52
CA VAL A 217 32.58 -23.37 -8.05
C VAL A 217 33.19 -22.46 -6.96
N ALA A 218 33.53 -23.10 -5.81
CA ALA A 218 34.47 -22.84 -4.73
C ALA A 218 35.37 -21.58 -4.85
N SER A 219 34.79 -20.45 -4.48
CA SER A 219 35.44 -19.25 -3.96
C SER A 219 34.66 -18.83 -2.72
N PRO A 220 35.22 -18.07 -1.76
CA PRO A 220 34.40 -17.55 -0.66
C PRO A 220 33.15 -16.93 -1.25
N PRO A 221 31.94 -17.18 -0.69
CA PRO A 221 30.70 -16.71 -1.29
C PRO A 221 30.78 -15.19 -1.46
N PRO A 222 30.60 -14.67 -2.70
CA PRO A 222 30.51 -13.24 -2.90
C PRO A 222 29.32 -12.72 -2.07
N GLU A 223 29.49 -11.54 -1.47
CA GLU A 223 28.39 -10.84 -0.78
C GLU A 223 27.13 -10.88 -1.64
N THR A 224 25.98 -11.09 -1.00
CA THR A 224 24.69 -11.13 -1.72
C THR A 224 24.53 -9.87 -2.57
N PRO A 225 24.56 -9.96 -3.92
CA PRO A 225 24.48 -8.80 -4.78
C PRO A 225 23.09 -8.17 -4.67
N VAL A 226 23.03 -6.90 -4.27
CA VAL A 226 21.78 -6.17 -4.08
C VAL A 226 21.70 -5.03 -5.09
N SER A 227 20.79 -5.15 -6.08
CA SER A 227 20.53 -4.10 -7.05
C SER A 227 19.45 -3.16 -6.53
N ARG A 228 19.72 -1.84 -6.51
CA ARG A 228 18.91 -0.86 -5.79
C ARG A 228 17.91 -0.11 -6.65
N GLY A 229 18.16 0.04 -7.97
CA GLY A 229 17.33 0.84 -8.87
C GLY A 229 17.16 2.31 -8.44
N LEU A 230 16.22 3.01 -9.06
CA LEU A 230 15.77 4.34 -8.66
C LEU A 230 14.35 4.24 -8.10
N LEU A 231 14.06 5.02 -7.08
CA LEU A 231 12.71 5.16 -6.53
C LEU A 231 11.99 6.28 -7.30
N LYS A 232 10.78 6.00 -7.77
CA LYS A 232 9.94 6.93 -8.52
C LYS A 232 8.81 7.43 -7.65
N PHE A 233 8.72 8.74 -7.51
CA PHE A 233 7.67 9.43 -6.78
C PHE A 233 6.84 10.22 -7.76
N SER A 234 5.58 9.81 -7.97
CA SER A 234 4.66 10.44 -8.92
C SER A 234 3.57 11.22 -8.18
N ALA A 235 3.10 12.29 -8.79
CA ALA A 235 1.93 13.03 -8.32
C ALA A 235 0.98 13.29 -9.50
N PHE A 236 -0.32 13.17 -9.24
CA PHE A 236 -1.39 13.51 -10.18
C PHE A 236 -2.16 14.71 -9.65
N VAL A 237 -2.41 15.67 -10.52
CA VAL A 237 -3.15 16.88 -10.20
C VAL A 237 -4.23 17.09 -11.25
N SER A 238 -5.46 17.35 -10.78
CA SER A 238 -6.57 17.78 -11.61
C SER A 238 -6.96 19.21 -11.22
N GLY A 239 -7.02 20.11 -12.19
CA GLY A 239 -7.35 21.50 -11.97
C GLY A 239 -8.44 21.99 -12.91
N LYS A 240 -9.26 22.96 -12.43
CA LYS A 240 -10.24 23.69 -13.21
C LYS A 240 -9.95 25.18 -13.14
N TRP A 241 -9.96 25.83 -14.28
CA TRP A 241 -9.73 27.27 -14.42
C TRP A 241 -10.84 27.95 -15.20
N VAL A 242 -11.04 29.22 -14.94
CA VAL A 242 -11.92 30.03 -15.76
C VAL A 242 -11.33 30.18 -17.16
N PHE A 243 -12.15 30.00 -18.20
CA PHE A 243 -11.80 30.34 -19.56
C PHE A 243 -12.35 31.74 -19.88
N ILE A 244 -11.51 32.63 -20.36
CA ILE A 244 -11.85 33.99 -20.75
C ILE A 244 -11.84 34.06 -22.28
N PRO A 245 -13.00 34.04 -22.98
CA PRO A 245 -13.04 34.21 -24.43
C PRO A 245 -12.53 35.62 -24.81
N ARG A 246 -11.91 35.73 -25.97
CA ARG A 246 -11.55 37.04 -26.56
C ARG A 246 -12.60 37.50 -27.49
#